data_32160f2825ac396b11f050304a54a4be
#
_entry.id   32160f2825ac396b11f050304a54a4be
#
_cell.length_a   1.000
_cell.length_b   1.000
_cell.length_c   1.000
_cell.angle_alpha   90.00
_cell.angle_beta   90.00
_cell.angle_gamma   90.00
#
_symmetry.space_group_name_H-M   'P 1'
#
loop_
_entity.id
_entity.type
_entity.pdbx_description
1 polymer ?
#
loop_
_entity_poly.entity_id
_entity_poly.type
_entity_poly.pdbx_seq_one_letter_code
_entity_poly.pdbx_strand_id
1 'polypeptide(L)'
;MKQSIYSTQPHRGWLPWIWLAPIIGVLMVALPSLPFDILLEELNLVDANGEPSSAAGFCVFLLVPFSAMASAVWVWVRFVERRELSTVGLTGSARLRKFLSGLAIGVAMMVVATVSVWLLGGFRAEDAFPAFGSPAALFWIAMLLLCFVVQAGVEEFIFRGWLLSAATRRWNLPAGFIVSTLVFTFVSL
;
A
#
# COMPACT_ATOMS: atom_id res chain seq x y z
N MET A 1 15.97 22.25 11.76
CA MET A 1 14.63 22.52 11.17
C MET A 1 14.10 21.21 10.61
N LYS A 2 12.92 20.75 11.07
CA LYS A 2 12.26 19.57 10.47
C LYS A 2 11.78 19.96 9.08
N GLN A 3 12.41 19.46 8.03
CA GLN A 3 11.91 19.63 6.66
C GLN A 3 10.55 18.92 6.58
N SER A 4 9.50 19.69 6.34
CA SER A 4 8.17 19.15 6.10
C SER A 4 8.18 18.39 4.77
N ILE A 5 7.52 17.22 4.69
CA ILE A 5 7.27 16.47 3.45
C ILE A 5 6.67 17.39 2.37
N TYR A 6 5.99 18.43 2.80
CA TYR A 6 5.29 19.42 1.99
C TYR A 6 6.09 20.73 1.79
N SER A 7 7.39 20.76 2.17
CA SER A 7 8.21 21.95 1.95
C SER A 7 8.40 22.20 0.46
N THR A 8 8.28 23.47 0.07
CA THR A 8 8.47 23.95 -1.30
C THR A 8 9.95 23.98 -1.73
N GLN A 9 10.71 22.91 -1.46
CA GLN A 9 12.08 22.84 -1.98
C GLN A 9 12.06 22.81 -3.51
N PRO A 10 12.96 23.56 -4.17
CA PRO A 10 13.04 23.57 -5.61
C PRO A 10 13.32 22.16 -6.11
N HIS A 11 12.42 21.61 -6.91
CA HIS A 11 12.63 20.37 -7.62
C HIS A 11 13.52 20.65 -8.85
N ARG A 12 14.50 19.79 -9.09
CA ARG A 12 15.41 19.92 -10.23
C ARG A 12 14.87 19.22 -11.50
N GLY A 13 13.84 18.39 -11.36
CA GLY A 13 13.25 17.63 -12.45
C GLY A 13 11.83 18.07 -12.80
N TRP A 14 11.18 17.30 -13.68
CA TRP A 14 9.80 17.55 -14.09
C TRP A 14 8.82 17.06 -13.03
N LEU A 15 8.01 17.97 -12.50
CA LEU A 15 6.93 17.66 -11.57
C LEU A 15 5.60 17.61 -12.34
N PRO A 16 4.82 16.53 -12.26
CA PRO A 16 3.57 16.42 -13.00
C PRO A 16 2.60 17.56 -12.67
N TRP A 17 1.86 18.00 -13.68
CA TRP A 17 0.76 18.92 -13.47
C TRP A 17 -0.33 18.21 -12.68
N ILE A 18 -1.14 19.01 -11.98
CA ILE A 18 -2.14 18.48 -11.06
C ILE A 18 -3.12 17.50 -11.70
N TRP A 19 -3.49 17.74 -12.97
CA TRP A 19 -4.36 16.85 -13.74
C TRP A 19 -3.65 15.59 -14.24
N LEU A 20 -2.34 15.65 -14.41
CA LEU A 20 -1.52 14.51 -14.82
C LEU A 20 -1.09 13.63 -13.64
N ALA A 21 -0.95 14.20 -12.45
CA ALA A 21 -0.54 13.43 -11.28
C ALA A 21 -1.48 12.26 -10.95
N PRO A 22 -2.82 12.40 -10.96
CA PRO A 22 -3.76 11.29 -10.82
C PRO A 22 -3.60 10.23 -11.91
N ILE A 23 -3.48 10.66 -13.18
CA ILE A 23 -3.35 9.75 -14.32
C ILE A 23 -2.04 8.94 -14.20
N ILE A 24 -0.94 9.62 -13.89
CA ILE A 24 0.35 8.96 -13.65
C ILE A 24 0.25 8.02 -12.45
N GLY A 25 -0.46 8.39 -11.39
CA GLY A 25 -0.71 7.53 -10.23
C GLY A 25 -1.41 6.23 -10.60
N VAL A 26 -2.48 6.32 -11.38
CA VAL A 26 -3.19 5.13 -11.90
C VAL A 26 -2.27 4.29 -12.80
N LEU A 27 -1.52 4.92 -13.70
CA LEU A 27 -0.59 4.20 -14.58
C LEU A 27 0.56 3.53 -13.80
N MET A 28 1.04 4.15 -12.72
CA MET A 28 2.07 3.58 -11.84
C MET A 28 1.59 2.35 -11.06
N VAL A 29 0.29 2.21 -10.88
CA VAL A 29 -0.32 1.01 -10.31
C VAL A 29 -0.61 -0.01 -11.41
N ALA A 30 -1.33 0.38 -12.46
CA ALA A 30 -1.82 -0.54 -13.49
C ALA A 30 -0.70 -1.13 -14.37
N LEU A 31 0.24 -0.31 -14.88
CA LEU A 31 1.24 -0.80 -15.81
C LEU A 31 2.24 -1.80 -15.21
N PRO A 32 2.74 -1.63 -13.97
CA PRO A 32 3.61 -2.63 -13.37
C PRO A 32 2.90 -3.92 -12.98
N SER A 33 1.57 -3.92 -12.73
CA SER A 33 0.83 -5.14 -12.37
C SER A 33 0.56 -6.05 -13.56
N LEU A 34 0.21 -5.48 -14.73
CA LEU A 34 -0.20 -6.25 -15.91
C LEU A 34 0.73 -7.44 -16.30
N PRO A 35 2.07 -7.29 -16.39
CA PRO A 35 2.93 -8.42 -16.74
C PRO A 35 2.94 -9.52 -15.67
N PHE A 36 2.68 -9.16 -14.42
CA PHE A 36 2.65 -10.12 -13.31
C PHE A 36 1.33 -10.87 -13.22
N ASP A 37 0.22 -10.23 -13.58
CA ASP A 37 -1.08 -10.90 -13.65
C ASP A 37 -1.02 -12.05 -14.68
N ILE A 38 -0.47 -11.78 -15.88
CA ILE A 38 -0.26 -12.80 -16.91
C ILE A 38 0.69 -13.91 -16.42
N LEU A 39 1.79 -13.53 -15.75
CA LEU A 39 2.76 -14.49 -15.23
C LEU A 39 2.16 -15.39 -14.13
N LEU A 40 1.32 -14.84 -13.28
CA LEU A 40 0.65 -15.58 -12.20
C LEU A 40 -0.34 -16.61 -12.76
N GLU A 41 -1.05 -16.26 -13.83
CA GLU A 41 -1.92 -17.20 -14.56
C GLU A 41 -1.11 -18.33 -15.21
N GLU A 42 -0.04 -18.02 -15.93
CA GLU A 42 0.83 -19.01 -16.56
C GLU A 42 1.48 -19.98 -15.55
N LEU A 43 1.81 -19.49 -14.37
CA LEU A 43 2.38 -20.31 -13.28
C LEU A 43 1.33 -21.07 -12.46
N ASN A 44 0.04 -20.96 -12.80
CA ASN A 44 -1.08 -21.56 -12.06
C ASN A 44 -1.10 -21.15 -10.57
N LEU A 45 -0.64 -19.97 -10.26
CA LEU A 45 -0.67 -19.40 -8.90
C LEU A 45 -2.00 -18.70 -8.59
N VAL A 46 -2.77 -18.39 -9.62
CA VAL A 46 -4.14 -17.90 -9.55
C VAL A 46 -5.07 -18.84 -10.32
N ASP A 47 -6.35 -18.87 -9.93
CA ASP A 47 -7.39 -19.62 -10.63
C ASP A 47 -7.96 -18.84 -11.83
N ALA A 48 -8.95 -19.43 -12.51
CA ALA A 48 -9.62 -18.81 -13.67
C ALA A 48 -10.37 -17.50 -13.33
N ASN A 49 -10.60 -17.20 -12.05
CA ASN A 49 -11.21 -15.96 -11.58
C ASN A 49 -10.16 -14.92 -11.15
N GLY A 50 -8.86 -15.25 -11.26
CA GLY A 50 -7.76 -14.42 -10.80
C GLY A 50 -7.51 -14.51 -9.29
N GLU A 51 -8.12 -15.47 -8.58
CA GLU A 51 -7.91 -15.66 -7.15
C GLU A 51 -6.72 -16.59 -6.87
N PRO A 52 -5.89 -16.28 -5.85
CA PRO A 52 -4.74 -17.11 -5.50
C PRO A 52 -5.13 -18.54 -5.12
N SER A 53 -4.53 -19.52 -5.79
CA SER A 53 -4.83 -20.94 -5.60
C SER A 53 -4.25 -21.55 -4.31
N SER A 54 -3.37 -20.84 -3.62
CA SER A 54 -2.71 -21.28 -2.39
C SER A 54 -2.20 -20.12 -1.55
N ALA A 55 -1.87 -20.36 -0.27
CA ALA A 55 -1.28 -19.35 0.60
C ALA A 55 0.07 -18.82 0.05
N ALA A 56 0.87 -19.68 -0.57
CA ALA A 56 2.11 -19.29 -1.24
C ALA A 56 1.82 -18.42 -2.47
N GLY A 57 0.84 -18.82 -3.31
CA GLY A 57 0.36 -18.02 -4.44
C GLY A 57 -0.13 -16.64 -3.99
N PHE A 58 -0.86 -16.57 -2.89
CA PHE A 58 -1.30 -15.31 -2.31
C PHE A 58 -0.14 -14.40 -1.88
N CYS A 59 0.91 -14.96 -1.28
CA CYS A 59 2.11 -14.18 -0.95
C CYS A 59 2.78 -13.61 -2.21
N VAL A 60 2.92 -14.41 -3.27
CA VAL A 60 3.50 -13.97 -4.55
C VAL A 60 2.62 -12.88 -5.18
N PHE A 61 1.30 -13.08 -5.20
CA PHE A 61 0.31 -12.13 -5.68
C PHE A 61 0.39 -10.77 -4.97
N LEU A 62 0.67 -10.76 -3.67
CA LEU A 62 0.85 -9.52 -2.91
C LEU A 62 2.25 -8.90 -3.08
N LEU A 63 3.31 -9.70 -3.06
CA LEU A 63 4.67 -9.15 -3.01
C LEU A 63 5.17 -8.68 -4.37
N VAL A 64 4.91 -9.43 -5.45
CA VAL A 64 5.55 -9.17 -6.74
C VAL A 64 5.00 -7.92 -7.41
N PRO A 65 3.68 -7.77 -7.65
CA PRO A 65 3.13 -6.55 -8.26
C PRO A 65 3.41 -5.31 -7.41
N PHE A 66 3.21 -5.38 -6.09
CA PHE A 66 3.43 -4.23 -5.22
C PHE A 66 4.90 -3.81 -5.15
N SER A 67 5.85 -4.75 -5.18
CA SER A 67 7.28 -4.43 -5.29
C SER A 67 7.61 -3.75 -6.62
N ALA A 68 6.99 -4.17 -7.72
CA ALA A 68 7.14 -3.54 -9.02
C ALA A 68 6.57 -2.11 -9.04
N MET A 69 5.38 -1.91 -8.47
CA MET A 69 4.77 -0.58 -8.31
C MET A 69 5.67 0.35 -7.48
N ALA A 70 6.16 -0.12 -6.33
CA ALA A 70 7.08 0.64 -5.49
C ALA A 70 8.36 1.03 -6.24
N SER A 71 8.91 0.10 -7.02
CA SER A 71 10.09 0.32 -7.84
C SER A 71 9.84 1.36 -8.95
N ALA A 72 8.69 1.30 -9.61
CA ALA A 72 8.29 2.26 -10.63
C ALA A 72 8.19 3.68 -10.05
N VAL A 73 7.52 3.85 -8.91
CA VAL A 73 7.41 5.15 -8.23
C VAL A 73 8.78 5.62 -7.74
N TRP A 74 9.61 4.74 -7.20
CA TRP A 74 10.96 5.07 -6.78
C TRP A 74 11.81 5.59 -7.95
N VAL A 75 11.81 4.89 -9.09
CA VAL A 75 12.50 5.29 -10.33
C VAL A 75 11.99 6.65 -10.80
N TRP A 76 10.68 6.84 -10.83
CA TRP A 76 10.05 8.10 -11.21
C TRP A 76 10.52 9.27 -10.34
N VAL A 77 10.40 9.15 -9.04
CA VAL A 77 10.80 10.19 -8.08
C VAL A 77 12.29 10.52 -8.21
N ARG A 78 13.12 9.48 -8.38
CA ARG A 78 14.58 9.63 -8.41
C ARG A 78 15.13 10.20 -9.71
N PHE A 79 14.58 9.77 -10.85
CA PHE A 79 15.15 10.08 -12.16
C PHE A 79 14.34 11.12 -12.95
N VAL A 80 13.02 11.10 -12.87
CA VAL A 80 12.14 12.05 -13.59
C VAL A 80 11.96 13.32 -12.78
N GLU A 81 11.49 13.20 -11.55
CA GLU A 81 11.28 14.38 -10.69
C GLU A 81 12.57 14.87 -10.04
N ARG A 82 13.61 14.03 -9.99
CA ARG A 82 14.92 14.30 -9.37
C ARG A 82 14.78 14.84 -7.95
N ARG A 83 13.87 14.28 -7.21
CA ARG A 83 13.61 14.60 -5.80
C ARG A 83 14.30 13.61 -4.86
N GLU A 84 14.61 14.07 -3.66
CA GLU A 84 15.04 13.19 -2.59
C GLU A 84 13.87 12.37 -2.05
N LEU A 85 14.12 11.12 -1.67
CA LEU A 85 13.12 10.22 -1.07
C LEU A 85 12.58 10.75 0.27
N SER A 86 13.30 11.65 0.91
CA SER A 86 12.83 12.40 2.08
C SER A 86 11.54 13.17 1.83
N THR A 87 11.34 13.62 0.59
CA THR A 87 10.19 14.44 0.17
C THR A 87 8.91 13.65 -0.07
N VAL A 88 9.01 12.33 -0.09
CA VAL A 88 7.87 11.40 -0.24
C VAL A 88 7.63 10.56 1.02
N GLY A 89 8.08 11.03 2.18
CA GLY A 89 7.76 10.42 3.47
C GLY A 89 8.66 9.27 3.91
N LEU A 90 9.66 8.88 3.12
CA LEU A 90 10.54 7.74 3.44
C LEU A 90 11.63 8.05 4.48
N THR A 91 11.64 9.25 5.04
CA THR A 91 12.59 9.65 6.07
C THR A 91 11.90 10.15 7.34
N GLY A 92 12.56 9.98 8.47
CA GLY A 92 12.06 10.49 9.76
C GLY A 92 12.71 9.78 10.94
N SER A 93 12.73 10.45 12.07
CA SER A 93 13.12 9.86 13.37
C SER A 93 12.01 8.97 13.93
N ALA A 94 12.39 7.94 14.70
CA ALA A 94 11.46 7.05 15.41
C ALA A 94 10.47 6.28 14.48
N ARG A 95 10.95 5.81 13.30
CA ARG A 95 10.13 5.06 12.33
C ARG A 95 9.51 3.82 12.96
N LEU A 96 10.30 3.01 13.64
CA LEU A 96 9.84 1.78 14.29
C LEU A 96 8.75 2.07 15.34
N ARG A 97 8.94 3.11 16.17
CA ARG A 97 7.95 3.50 17.17
C ARG A 97 6.63 3.93 16.54
N LYS A 98 6.69 4.71 15.46
CA LYS A 98 5.49 5.14 14.72
C LYS A 98 4.79 3.96 14.07
N PHE A 99 5.55 3.05 13.46
CA PHE A 99 5.03 1.83 12.86
C PHE A 99 4.34 0.95 13.93
N LEU A 100 5.01 0.67 15.04
CA LEU A 100 4.45 -0.14 16.12
C LEU A 100 3.21 0.51 16.75
N SER A 101 3.20 1.83 16.91
CA SER A 101 2.01 2.55 17.38
C SER A 101 0.85 2.44 16.40
N GLY A 102 1.09 2.61 15.10
CA GLY A 102 0.06 2.43 14.06
C GLY A 102 -0.44 1.00 14.00
N LEU A 103 0.45 0.01 14.09
CA LEU A 103 0.10 -1.41 14.13
C LEU A 103 -0.78 -1.72 15.35
N ALA A 104 -0.42 -1.23 16.54
CA ALA A 104 -1.21 -1.44 17.75
C ALA A 104 -2.62 -0.85 17.64
N ILE A 105 -2.75 0.36 17.07
CA ILE A 105 -4.05 0.98 16.81
C ILE A 105 -4.85 0.16 15.79
N GLY A 106 -4.22 -0.28 14.70
CA GLY A 106 -4.87 -1.11 13.69
C GLY A 106 -5.39 -2.44 14.25
N VAL A 107 -4.57 -3.12 15.06
CA VAL A 107 -4.98 -4.36 15.76
C VAL A 107 -6.16 -4.09 16.71
N ALA A 108 -6.10 -3.00 17.49
CA ALA A 108 -7.20 -2.64 18.39
C ALA A 108 -8.51 -2.38 17.61
N MET A 109 -8.46 -1.69 16.49
CA MET A 109 -9.62 -1.45 15.63
C MET A 109 -10.17 -2.77 15.05
N MET A 110 -9.31 -3.68 14.60
CA MET A 110 -9.73 -5.01 14.12
C MET A 110 -10.40 -5.84 15.22
N VAL A 111 -9.83 -5.83 16.43
CA VAL A 111 -10.45 -6.51 17.59
C VAL A 111 -11.83 -5.93 17.88
N VAL A 112 -11.98 -4.62 17.92
CA VAL A 112 -13.27 -3.96 18.13
C VAL A 112 -14.28 -4.36 17.05
N ALA A 113 -13.87 -4.32 15.77
CA ALA A 113 -14.74 -4.72 14.67
C ALA A 113 -15.17 -6.18 14.78
N THR A 114 -14.22 -7.09 15.03
CA THR A 114 -14.48 -8.54 15.19
C THR A 114 -15.41 -8.81 16.35
N VAL A 115 -15.16 -8.21 17.51
CA VAL A 115 -16.02 -8.35 18.70
C VAL A 115 -17.43 -7.80 18.42
N SER A 116 -17.53 -6.68 17.70
CA SER A 116 -18.83 -6.11 17.32
C SER A 116 -19.63 -7.06 16.45
N VAL A 117 -19.01 -7.66 15.42
CA VAL A 117 -19.66 -8.66 14.54
C VAL A 117 -20.06 -9.89 15.34
N TRP A 118 -19.22 -10.37 16.25
CA TRP A 118 -19.55 -11.50 17.13
C TRP A 118 -20.74 -11.22 18.04
N LEU A 119 -20.77 -10.05 18.69
CA LEU A 119 -21.89 -9.64 19.56
C LEU A 119 -23.21 -9.50 18.79
N LEU A 120 -23.15 -9.16 17.51
CA LEU A 120 -24.32 -9.09 16.61
C LEU A 120 -24.72 -10.46 16.04
N GLY A 121 -24.04 -11.55 16.45
CA GLY A 121 -24.35 -12.92 16.01
C GLY A 121 -23.82 -13.27 14.62
N GLY A 122 -22.86 -12.49 14.06
CA GLY A 122 -22.32 -12.70 12.73
C GLY A 122 -21.44 -13.95 12.58
N PHE A 123 -20.90 -14.49 13.68
CA PHE A 123 -20.21 -15.80 13.72
C PHE A 123 -20.22 -16.41 15.12
N ARG A 124 -19.93 -17.72 15.21
CA ARG A 124 -19.80 -18.44 16.49
C ARG A 124 -18.34 -18.48 16.92
N ALA A 125 -18.08 -18.35 18.23
CA ALA A 125 -16.73 -18.38 18.77
C ALA A 125 -15.99 -19.71 18.52
N GLU A 126 -16.72 -20.81 18.38
CA GLU A 126 -16.21 -22.14 18.09
C GLU A 126 -15.50 -22.20 16.71
N ASP A 127 -15.93 -21.35 15.77
CA ASP A 127 -15.38 -21.26 14.41
C ASP A 127 -14.20 -20.26 14.35
N ALA A 128 -13.93 -19.51 15.42
CA ALA A 128 -13.00 -18.38 15.36
C ALA A 128 -11.51 -18.77 15.46
N PHE A 129 -11.18 -19.98 15.94
CA PHE A 129 -9.80 -20.33 16.29
C PHE A 129 -9.24 -21.65 15.75
N PRO A 130 -9.74 -22.25 14.66
CA PRO A 130 -9.21 -23.53 14.15
C PRO A 130 -7.73 -23.43 13.72
N ALA A 131 -7.29 -22.24 13.30
CA ALA A 131 -5.91 -22.00 12.87
C ALA A 131 -4.89 -22.12 13.99
N PHE A 132 -5.28 -21.87 15.25
CA PHE A 132 -4.35 -21.95 16.39
C PHE A 132 -3.98 -23.40 16.77
N GLY A 133 -4.72 -24.39 16.29
CA GLY A 133 -4.40 -25.81 16.44
C GLY A 133 -3.36 -26.34 15.42
N SER A 134 -2.98 -25.54 14.40
CA SER A 134 -2.08 -25.96 13.36
C SER A 134 -0.85 -25.07 13.24
N PRO A 135 0.37 -25.55 13.54
CA PRO A 135 1.60 -24.80 13.37
C PRO A 135 1.80 -24.30 11.91
N ALA A 136 1.37 -25.09 10.92
CA ALA A 136 1.44 -24.69 9.51
C ALA A 136 0.50 -23.52 9.21
N ALA A 137 -0.71 -23.51 9.77
CA ALA A 137 -1.63 -22.38 9.62
C ALA A 137 -1.07 -21.10 10.27
N LEU A 138 -0.49 -21.20 11.45
CA LEU A 138 0.16 -20.07 12.12
C LEU A 138 1.33 -19.51 11.32
N PHE A 139 2.14 -20.38 10.70
CA PHE A 139 3.21 -19.96 9.80
C PHE A 139 2.66 -19.15 8.61
N TRP A 140 1.62 -19.64 7.94
CA TRP A 140 1.03 -18.94 6.81
C TRP A 140 0.34 -17.63 7.22
N ILE A 141 -0.31 -17.58 8.37
CA ILE A 141 -0.88 -16.34 8.91
C ILE A 141 0.23 -15.29 9.12
N ALA A 142 1.36 -15.67 9.71
CA ALA A 142 2.49 -14.77 9.91
C ALA A 142 3.10 -14.30 8.58
N MET A 143 3.24 -15.19 7.60
CA MET A 143 3.73 -14.85 6.26
C MET A 143 2.78 -13.89 5.54
N LEU A 144 1.48 -14.14 5.56
CA LEU A 144 0.47 -13.28 4.95
C LEU A 144 0.45 -11.90 5.63
N LEU A 145 0.59 -11.86 6.96
CA LEU A 145 0.70 -10.58 7.68
C LEU A 145 1.89 -9.76 7.18
N LEU A 146 3.04 -10.37 6.96
CA LEU A 146 4.21 -9.69 6.38
C LEU A 146 3.94 -9.20 4.95
N CYS A 147 3.27 -10.01 4.14
CA CYS A 147 2.88 -9.61 2.77
C CYS A 147 1.93 -8.40 2.79
N PHE A 148 0.93 -8.40 3.66
CA PHE A 148 0.03 -7.26 3.84
C PHE A 148 0.74 -6.00 4.35
N VAL A 149 1.74 -6.14 5.22
CA VAL A 149 2.57 -5.00 5.66
C VAL A 149 3.32 -4.38 4.48
N VAL A 150 3.86 -5.21 3.57
CA VAL A 150 4.52 -4.72 2.35
C VAL A 150 3.52 -4.03 1.43
N GLN A 151 2.38 -4.67 1.14
CA GLN A 151 1.31 -4.09 0.33
C GLN A 151 0.87 -2.73 0.86
N ALA A 152 0.44 -2.67 2.12
CA ALA A 152 0.00 -1.43 2.75
C ALA A 152 1.09 -0.36 2.76
N GLY A 153 2.36 -0.75 2.97
CA GLY A 153 3.51 0.15 2.89
C GLY A 153 3.70 0.75 1.50
N VAL A 154 3.50 -0.03 0.46
CA VAL A 154 3.58 0.43 -0.94
C VAL A 154 2.42 1.36 -1.27
N GLU A 155 1.21 1.04 -0.88
CA GLU A 155 0.04 1.91 -1.06
C GLU A 155 0.24 3.27 -0.36
N GLU A 156 0.70 3.27 0.88
CA GLU A 156 1.05 4.50 1.61
C GLU A 156 2.13 5.29 0.88
N PHE A 157 3.15 4.62 0.35
CA PHE A 157 4.23 5.26 -0.40
C PHE A 157 3.72 5.91 -1.70
N ILE A 158 2.86 5.24 -2.46
CA ILE A 158 2.31 5.74 -3.71
C ILE A 158 1.35 6.90 -3.44
N PHE A 159 0.32 6.68 -2.64
CA PHE A 159 -0.80 7.63 -2.50
C PHE A 159 -0.49 8.75 -1.51
N ARG A 160 -0.01 8.42 -0.32
CA ARG A 160 0.25 9.42 0.74
C ARG A 160 1.68 9.95 0.74
N GLY A 161 2.64 9.20 0.19
CA GLY A 161 3.99 9.67 -0.03
C GLY A 161 4.10 10.51 -1.29
N TRP A 162 4.02 9.85 -2.44
CA TRP A 162 4.30 10.48 -3.73
C TRP A 162 3.14 11.36 -4.24
N LEU A 163 1.93 10.80 -4.44
CA LEU A 163 0.81 11.51 -5.06
C LEU A 163 0.38 12.73 -4.24
N LEU A 164 0.19 12.55 -2.94
CA LEU A 164 -0.14 13.64 -2.02
C LEU A 164 0.92 14.74 -2.06
N SER A 165 2.21 14.39 -2.02
CA SER A 165 3.29 15.37 -2.05
C SER A 165 3.38 16.10 -3.40
N ALA A 166 3.15 15.41 -4.51
CA ALA A 166 3.16 16.00 -5.85
C ALA A 166 1.99 16.99 -6.04
N ALA A 167 0.78 16.60 -5.65
CA ALA A 167 -0.41 17.43 -5.72
C ALA A 167 -0.34 18.64 -4.77
N THR A 168 0.12 18.44 -3.54
CA THR A 168 0.26 19.53 -2.55
C THR A 168 1.24 20.61 -3.00
N ARG A 169 2.32 20.23 -3.69
CA ARG A 169 3.32 21.20 -4.22
C ARG A 169 2.78 22.08 -5.33
N ARG A 170 1.77 21.62 -6.05
CA ARG A 170 1.15 22.38 -7.14
C ARG A 170 -0.01 23.26 -6.69
N TRP A 171 -0.75 22.82 -5.68
CA TRP A 171 -1.91 23.56 -5.15
C TRP A 171 -1.71 23.89 -3.67
N ASN A 172 -2.29 23.05 -2.81
CA ASN A 172 -2.23 23.18 -1.35
C ASN A 172 -2.49 21.81 -0.72
N LEU A 173 -2.29 21.71 0.58
CA LEU A 173 -2.45 20.46 1.31
C LEU A 173 -3.88 19.88 1.26
N PRO A 174 -4.96 20.66 1.43
CA PRO A 174 -6.34 20.16 1.30
C PRO A 174 -6.62 19.57 -0.08
N ALA A 175 -6.24 20.26 -1.16
CA ALA A 175 -6.44 19.78 -2.52
C ALA A 175 -5.61 18.50 -2.80
N GLY A 176 -4.37 18.47 -2.34
CA GLY A 176 -3.53 17.25 -2.43
C GLY A 176 -4.15 16.07 -1.72
N PHE A 177 -4.72 16.29 -0.52
CA PHE A 177 -5.40 15.24 0.24
C PHE A 177 -6.64 14.71 -0.49
N ILE A 178 -7.49 15.61 -1.01
CA ILE A 178 -8.69 15.23 -1.78
C ILE A 178 -8.30 14.40 -3.02
N VAL A 179 -7.35 14.88 -3.81
CA VAL A 179 -6.89 14.18 -5.03
C VAL A 179 -6.33 12.80 -4.68
N SER A 180 -5.46 12.72 -3.69
CA SER A 180 -4.86 11.44 -3.27
C SER A 180 -5.91 10.44 -2.78
N THR A 181 -6.90 10.90 -2.00
CA THR A 181 -7.97 10.05 -1.49
C THR A 181 -8.89 9.57 -2.61
N LEU A 182 -9.28 10.44 -3.56
CA LEU A 182 -10.14 10.07 -4.68
C LEU A 182 -9.46 9.04 -5.59
N VAL A 183 -8.17 9.24 -5.91
CA VAL A 183 -7.42 8.29 -6.73
C VAL A 183 -7.25 6.95 -6.02
N PHE A 184 -6.93 6.96 -4.73
CA PHE A 184 -6.85 5.74 -3.92
C PHE A 184 -8.17 4.98 -3.95
N THR A 185 -9.29 5.65 -3.66
CA THR A 185 -10.62 5.02 -3.69
C THR A 185 -10.94 4.43 -5.07
N PHE A 186 -10.63 5.16 -6.15
CA PHE A 186 -10.88 4.69 -7.51
C PHE A 186 -10.07 3.44 -7.89
N VAL A 187 -8.83 3.37 -7.45
CA VAL A 187 -7.93 2.24 -7.75
C VAL A 187 -8.24 1.01 -6.87
N SER A 188 -8.85 1.23 -5.69
CA SER A 188 -9.20 0.16 -4.74
C SER A 188 -10.61 -0.42 -4.95
N LEU A 189 -11.38 0.07 -5.95
CA LEU A 189 -12.69 -0.46 -6.36
C LEU A 189 -12.52 -1.58 -7.37
#